data_eccbde68c2c7303fceaa596090a80532
#
_entry.id   eccbde68c2c7303fceaa596090a80532
#
_cell.length_a   1.000
_cell.length_b   1.000
_cell.length_c   1.000
_cell.angle_alpha   90.00
_cell.angle_beta   90.00
_cell.angle_gamma   90.00
#
_symmetry.space_group_name_H-M   'P 1'
#
loop_
_entity.id
_entity.type
_entity.pdbx_description
1 polymer ?
#
loop_
_entity_poly.entity_id
_entity_poly.type
_entity_poly.pdbx_seq_one_letter_code
_entity_poly.pdbx_strand_id
1 'polypeptide(L)'
;MSLRDEIIGAADIKYDTVHVPEWNKDIRVKSLSASDTERLERYQEKNKNRPEQDYLGYLASLVIVDEDGARIFDKAGDAKTLGDKSMTALTAILSAAAALNGELNVVGLDEAAAAKN
;
A
#
# COMPACT_ATOMS: atom_id res chain seq x y z
N MET A 1 7.77 31.38 -11.28
CA MET A 1 7.92 30.28 -10.31
C MET A 1 9.08 29.39 -10.74
N SER A 2 9.92 28.97 -9.81
CA SER A 2 11.06 28.15 -10.15
C SER A 2 10.67 26.68 -10.33
N LEU A 3 11.51 25.92 -10.99
CA LEU A 3 11.33 24.48 -11.12
C LEU A 3 11.25 23.81 -9.73
N ARG A 4 12.08 24.30 -8.80
CA ARG A 4 12.04 23.81 -7.41
C ARG A 4 10.65 23.95 -6.81
N ASP A 5 10.03 25.11 -6.95
CA ASP A 5 8.70 25.37 -6.40
C ASP A 5 7.64 24.52 -7.09
N GLU A 6 7.78 24.33 -8.39
CA GLU A 6 6.86 23.48 -9.15
C GLU A 6 6.93 22.03 -8.70
N ILE A 7 8.12 21.51 -8.47
CA ILE A 7 8.30 20.14 -8.00
C ILE A 7 7.76 19.96 -6.59
N ILE A 8 8.09 20.90 -5.69
CA ILE A 8 7.62 20.82 -4.30
C ILE A 8 6.09 20.85 -4.24
N GLY A 9 5.47 21.67 -5.07
CA GLY A 9 4.02 21.81 -5.11
C GLY A 9 3.29 20.76 -5.93
N ALA A 10 4.01 19.85 -6.61
CA ALA A 10 3.38 18.86 -7.46
C ALA A 10 2.63 17.82 -6.65
N ALA A 11 1.38 17.56 -7.04
CA ALA A 11 0.56 16.52 -6.42
C ALA A 11 0.80 15.22 -7.19
N ASP A 12 1.92 14.57 -6.92
CA ASP A 12 2.37 13.40 -7.67
C ASP A 12 2.01 12.05 -7.03
N ILE A 13 1.44 12.05 -5.83
CA ILE A 13 0.88 10.83 -5.25
C ILE A 13 -0.50 10.62 -5.84
N LYS A 14 -0.71 9.45 -6.40
CA LYS A 14 -1.96 9.09 -7.07
C LYS A 14 -2.86 8.30 -6.11
N TYR A 15 -4.15 8.43 -6.29
CA TYR A 15 -5.15 7.77 -5.43
C TYR A 15 -6.17 7.07 -6.30
N ASP A 16 -6.76 6.02 -5.75
CA ASP A 16 -7.89 5.32 -6.36
C ASP A 16 -8.77 4.78 -5.24
N THR A 17 -9.99 4.43 -5.58
CA THR A 17 -10.93 3.81 -4.63
C THR A 17 -11.27 2.42 -5.13
N VAL A 18 -11.16 1.43 -4.25
CA VAL A 18 -11.49 0.05 -4.58
C VAL A 18 -12.58 -0.44 -3.64
N HIS A 19 -13.64 -1.02 -4.21
CA HIS A 19 -14.68 -1.63 -3.40
C HIS A 19 -14.24 -3.03 -2.95
N VAL A 20 -14.31 -3.27 -1.64
CA VAL A 20 -13.92 -4.55 -1.03
C VAL A 20 -15.19 -5.21 -0.50
N PRO A 21 -15.79 -6.16 -1.24
CA PRO A 21 -17.06 -6.77 -0.84
C PRO A 21 -17.00 -7.46 0.52
N GLU A 22 -15.88 -8.08 0.84
CA GLU A 22 -15.68 -8.80 2.10
C GLU A 22 -15.87 -7.91 3.31
N TRP A 23 -15.59 -6.62 3.16
CA TRP A 23 -15.72 -5.62 4.23
C TRP A 23 -16.93 -4.72 4.02
N ASN A 24 -17.55 -4.81 2.85
CA ASN A 24 -18.63 -3.92 2.42
C ASN A 24 -18.22 -2.46 2.57
N LYS A 25 -17.03 -2.13 2.08
CA LYS A 25 -16.43 -0.80 2.19
C LYS A 25 -15.73 -0.42 0.90
N ASP A 26 -15.73 0.88 0.64
CA ASP A 26 -14.88 1.47 -0.40
C ASP A 26 -13.59 1.93 0.28
N ILE A 27 -12.48 1.41 -0.20
CA ILE A 27 -11.16 1.65 0.41
C ILE A 27 -10.37 2.55 -0.52
N ARG A 28 -9.87 3.65 0.03
CA ARG A 28 -9.01 4.56 -0.72
C ARG A 28 -7.58 4.07 -0.61
N VAL A 29 -6.92 3.95 -1.76
CA VAL A 29 -5.53 3.51 -1.85
C VAL A 29 -4.70 4.59 -2.52
N LYS A 30 -3.39 4.58 -2.24
CA LYS A 30 -2.46 5.55 -2.81
C LYS A 30 -1.27 4.86 -3.45
N SER A 31 -0.58 5.61 -4.33
CA SER A 31 0.73 5.18 -4.82
C SER A 31 1.77 5.37 -3.73
N LEU A 32 2.90 4.66 -3.86
CA LEU A 32 3.96 4.70 -2.85
C LEU A 32 4.87 5.91 -3.09
N SER A 33 5.23 6.59 -1.99
CA SER A 33 6.30 7.58 -2.00
C SER A 33 7.64 6.88 -1.73
N ALA A 34 8.74 7.62 -1.92
CA ALA A 34 10.06 7.10 -1.56
C ALA A 34 10.12 6.79 -0.05
N SER A 35 9.45 7.59 0.77
CA SER A 35 9.39 7.34 2.22
C SER A 35 8.66 6.03 2.53
N ASP A 36 7.62 5.71 1.78
CA ASP A 36 6.89 4.45 1.97
C ASP A 36 7.76 3.25 1.63
N THR A 37 8.52 3.32 0.53
CA THR A 37 9.44 2.24 0.16
C THR A 37 10.53 2.05 1.20
N GLU A 38 11.04 3.12 1.78
CA GLU A 38 12.03 3.04 2.84
C GLU A 38 11.43 2.37 4.08
N ARG A 39 10.19 2.69 4.44
CA ARG A 39 9.51 2.03 5.56
C ARG A 39 9.36 0.53 5.31
N LEU A 40 9.05 0.15 4.07
CA LEU A 40 8.92 -1.25 3.69
C LEU A 40 10.25 -1.99 3.83
N GLU A 41 11.35 -1.38 3.37
CA GLU A 41 12.69 -1.96 3.49
C GLU A 41 13.08 -2.14 4.96
N ARG A 42 12.80 -1.16 5.80
CA ARG A 42 13.06 -1.25 7.24
C ARG A 42 12.25 -2.37 7.88
N TYR A 43 11.00 -2.51 7.48
CA TYR A 43 10.15 -3.57 8.00
C TYR A 43 10.73 -4.94 7.64
N GLN A 44 11.15 -5.12 6.40
CA GLN A 44 11.77 -6.37 5.95
C GLN A 44 13.06 -6.67 6.72
N GLU A 45 13.89 -5.65 6.94
CA GLU A 45 15.14 -5.79 7.66
C GLU A 45 14.93 -6.22 9.12
N LYS A 46 13.95 -5.62 9.79
CA LYS A 46 13.64 -5.91 11.20
C LYS A 46 12.91 -7.23 11.39
N ASN A 47 12.25 -7.74 10.35
CA ASN A 47 11.33 -8.87 10.46
C ASN A 47 11.69 -9.96 9.46
N LYS A 48 12.97 -10.31 9.38
CA LYS A 48 13.48 -11.27 8.37
C LYS A 48 12.82 -12.64 8.44
N ASN A 49 12.41 -13.06 9.63
CA ASN A 49 11.80 -14.39 9.85
C ASN A 49 10.28 -14.30 10.00
N ARG A 50 9.69 -13.18 9.60
CA ARG A 50 8.25 -13.00 9.71
C ARG A 50 7.47 -13.90 8.75
N PRO A 51 6.20 -14.23 9.07
CA PRO A 51 5.33 -14.88 8.09
C PRO A 51 5.06 -13.96 6.90
N GLU A 52 4.84 -14.56 5.74
CA GLU A 52 4.54 -13.85 4.49
C GLU A 52 3.32 -12.95 4.62
N GLN A 53 2.28 -13.42 5.31
CA GLN A 53 1.06 -12.64 5.48
C GLN A 53 1.29 -11.33 6.23
N ASP A 54 2.25 -11.30 7.16
CA ASP A 54 2.57 -10.06 7.89
C ASP A 54 3.21 -9.03 6.97
N TYR A 55 4.02 -9.46 6.02
CA TYR A 55 4.59 -8.58 5.01
C TYR A 55 3.48 -7.97 4.14
N LEU A 56 2.57 -8.79 3.65
CA LEU A 56 1.44 -8.31 2.84
C LEU A 56 0.56 -7.35 3.63
N GLY A 57 0.33 -7.66 4.92
CA GLY A 57 -0.42 -6.78 5.81
C GLY A 57 0.28 -5.44 6.01
N TYR A 58 1.61 -5.44 6.17
CA TYR A 58 2.35 -4.19 6.31
C TYR A 58 2.28 -3.37 5.03
N LEU A 59 2.43 -4.00 3.87
CA LEU A 59 2.33 -3.32 2.59
C LEU A 59 0.94 -2.69 2.42
N ALA A 60 -0.13 -3.41 2.76
CA ALA A 60 -1.47 -2.88 2.74
C ALA A 60 -1.61 -1.68 3.68
N SER A 61 -0.97 -1.73 4.86
CA SER A 61 -1.01 -0.63 5.82
C SER A 61 -0.38 0.66 5.28
N LEU A 62 0.54 0.55 4.32
CA LEU A 62 1.17 1.71 3.70
C LEU A 62 0.28 2.36 2.65
N VAL A 63 -0.56 1.60 1.97
CA VAL A 63 -1.34 2.10 0.84
C VAL A 63 -2.78 2.46 1.17
N ILE A 64 -3.33 1.96 2.28
CA ILE A 64 -4.69 2.30 2.70
C ILE A 64 -4.69 3.64 3.41
N VAL A 65 -5.47 4.59 2.91
CA VAL A 65 -5.50 5.95 3.45
C VAL A 65 -6.93 6.43 3.65
N ASP A 66 -7.08 7.50 4.44
CA ASP A 66 -8.37 8.16 4.62
C ASP A 66 -8.62 9.20 3.52
N GLU A 67 -9.68 9.99 3.68
CA GLU A 67 -10.06 11.01 2.71
C GLU A 67 -8.99 12.10 2.53
N ASP A 68 -8.20 12.33 3.56
CA ASP A 68 -7.13 13.33 3.53
C ASP A 68 -5.79 12.77 3.04
N GLY A 69 -5.76 11.48 2.72
CA GLY A 69 -4.54 10.82 2.26
C GLY A 69 -3.62 10.36 3.40
N ALA A 70 -4.09 10.40 4.63
CA ALA A 70 -3.31 9.94 5.80
C ALA A 70 -3.50 8.45 6.03
N ARG A 71 -2.45 7.79 6.51
CA ARG A 71 -2.52 6.36 6.82
C ARG A 71 -3.52 6.11 7.95
N ILE A 72 -4.33 5.07 7.77
CA ILE A 72 -5.28 4.61 8.78
C ILE A 72 -4.61 3.61 9.72
N PHE A 73 -3.75 2.75 9.17
CA PHE A 73 -3.08 1.68 9.90
C PHE A 73 -1.60 2.03 10.11
N ASP A 74 -1.31 2.76 11.17
CA ASP A 74 0.05 3.22 11.46
C ASP A 74 0.57 2.77 12.83
N LYS A 75 -0.09 1.79 13.44
CA LYS A 75 0.24 1.32 14.79
C LYS A 75 0.90 -0.04 14.78
N ALA A 76 1.67 -0.31 15.85
CA ALA A 76 2.26 -1.64 16.04
C ALA A 76 1.16 -2.70 16.08
N GLY A 77 1.38 -3.79 15.37
CA GLY A 77 0.40 -4.88 15.29
C GLY A 77 -0.56 -4.78 14.11
N ASP A 78 -0.66 -3.64 13.44
CA ASP A 78 -1.58 -3.48 12.31
C ASP A 78 -1.20 -4.38 11.14
N ALA A 79 0.09 -4.59 10.91
CA ALA A 79 0.55 -5.48 9.84
C ALA A 79 0.02 -6.90 10.04
N LYS A 80 0.13 -7.40 11.27
CA LYS A 80 -0.37 -8.75 11.60
C LYS A 80 -1.88 -8.82 11.47
N THR A 81 -2.59 -7.81 11.97
CA THR A 81 -4.04 -7.76 11.89
C THR A 81 -4.53 -7.77 10.43
N LEU A 82 -3.92 -6.95 9.58
CA LEU A 82 -4.26 -6.92 8.16
C LEU A 82 -3.86 -8.22 7.48
N GLY A 83 -2.73 -8.81 7.86
CA GLY A 83 -2.28 -10.08 7.30
C GLY A 83 -3.23 -11.24 7.59
N ASP A 84 -4.07 -11.12 8.61
CA ASP A 84 -5.08 -12.13 8.94
C ASP A 84 -6.41 -11.89 8.23
N LYS A 85 -6.52 -10.83 7.43
CA LYS A 85 -7.73 -10.55 6.65
C LYS A 85 -7.76 -11.39 5.38
N SER A 86 -8.90 -11.36 4.71
CA SER A 86 -9.14 -12.13 3.48
C SER A 86 -8.05 -11.84 2.43
N MET A 87 -7.48 -12.90 1.86
CA MET A 87 -6.50 -12.76 0.77
C MET A 87 -7.11 -12.07 -0.43
N THR A 88 -8.40 -12.34 -0.72
CA THR A 88 -9.11 -11.70 -1.82
C THR A 88 -9.20 -10.19 -1.59
N ALA A 89 -9.52 -9.78 -0.36
CA ALA A 89 -9.59 -8.37 -0.01
C ALA A 89 -8.23 -7.68 -0.17
N LEU A 90 -7.17 -8.28 0.39
CA LEU A 90 -5.82 -7.72 0.27
C LEU A 90 -5.35 -7.68 -1.17
N THR A 91 -5.65 -8.71 -1.96
CA THR A 91 -5.28 -8.74 -3.38
C THR A 91 -5.93 -7.58 -4.14
N ALA A 92 -7.21 -7.31 -3.89
CA ALA A 92 -7.89 -6.19 -4.53
C ALA A 92 -7.22 -4.86 -4.21
N ILE A 93 -6.88 -4.64 -2.94
CA ILE A 93 -6.22 -3.42 -2.47
C ILE A 93 -4.83 -3.28 -3.08
N LEU A 94 -4.02 -4.33 -3.00
CA LEU A 94 -2.65 -4.30 -3.48
C LEU A 94 -2.57 -4.21 -5.01
N SER A 95 -3.52 -4.83 -5.73
CA SER A 95 -3.58 -4.70 -7.18
C SER A 95 -3.90 -3.27 -7.61
N ALA A 96 -4.82 -2.61 -6.92
CA ALA A 96 -5.15 -1.21 -7.20
C ALA A 96 -3.94 -0.33 -6.95
N ALA A 97 -3.22 -0.55 -5.84
CA ALA A 97 -2.00 0.19 -5.54
C ALA A 97 -0.90 -0.06 -6.57
N ALA A 98 -0.75 -1.30 -7.02
CA ALA A 98 0.23 -1.64 -8.07
C ALA A 98 -0.04 -0.87 -9.36
N ALA A 99 -1.31 -0.78 -9.76
CA ALA A 99 -1.69 -0.03 -10.95
C ALA A 99 -1.33 1.46 -10.85
N LEU A 100 -1.43 2.03 -9.65
CA LEU A 100 -1.09 3.44 -9.42
C LEU A 100 0.41 3.69 -9.49
N ASN A 101 1.23 2.69 -9.19
CA ASN A 101 2.68 2.83 -9.20
C ASN A 101 3.32 2.65 -10.59
N GLY A 102 2.50 2.28 -11.59
CA GLY A 102 2.99 2.12 -12.95
C GLY A 102 4.01 1.01 -13.07
N GLU A 103 5.22 1.36 -13.51
CA GLU A 103 6.30 0.39 -13.75
C GLU A 103 7.14 0.10 -12.51
N LEU A 104 6.82 0.71 -11.37
CA LEU A 104 7.57 0.49 -10.15
C LEU A 104 7.42 -0.97 -9.69
N ASN A 105 8.55 -1.67 -9.64
CA ASN A 105 8.57 -3.07 -9.22
C ASN A 105 8.74 -3.14 -7.71
N VAL A 106 7.65 -3.41 -7.01
CA VAL A 106 7.64 -3.58 -5.55
C VAL A 106 7.15 -4.98 -5.24
N VAL A 107 7.98 -5.73 -4.50
CA VAL A 107 7.61 -7.10 -4.09
C VAL A 107 6.31 -7.04 -3.29
N GLY A 108 5.38 -7.92 -3.62
CA GLY A 108 4.05 -7.95 -3.02
C GLY A 108 3.00 -7.25 -3.86
N LEU A 109 3.29 -6.06 -4.42
CA LEU A 109 2.35 -5.38 -5.30
C LEU A 109 2.25 -6.08 -6.66
N ASP A 110 3.39 -6.42 -7.25
CA ASP A 110 3.40 -7.10 -8.53
C ASP A 110 2.84 -8.52 -8.42
N GLU A 111 3.15 -9.20 -7.32
CA GLU A 111 2.62 -10.54 -7.06
C GLU A 111 1.10 -10.52 -6.90
N ALA A 112 0.56 -9.55 -6.20
CA ALA A 112 -0.88 -9.39 -6.03
C ALA A 112 -1.57 -9.09 -7.35
N ALA A 113 -0.96 -8.23 -8.17
CA ALA A 113 -1.50 -7.90 -9.50
C ALA A 113 -1.50 -9.13 -10.41
N ALA A 114 -0.44 -9.94 -10.36
CA ALA A 114 -0.35 -11.17 -11.14
C ALA A 114 -1.38 -12.21 -10.68
N ALA A 115 -1.59 -12.32 -9.37
CA ALA A 115 -2.55 -13.28 -8.82
C ALA A 115 -3.99 -12.95 -9.20
N LYS A 116 -4.30 -11.67 -9.44
CA LYS A 116 -5.63 -11.23 -9.84
C LYS A 116 -6.01 -11.71 -11.25
N ASN A 117 -5.02 -11.89 -12.07
CA ASN A 117 -5.20 -12.30 -13.47
C ASN A 117 -5.15 -13.83 -13.57
#